data_7714ab6ca6ec81695eed367e4ffb87df
#
_entry.id   7714ab6ca6ec81695eed367e4ffb87df
#
_cell.length_a   1.000
_cell.length_b   1.000
_cell.length_c   1.000
_cell.angle_alpha   90.00
_cell.angle_beta   90.00
_cell.angle_gamma   90.00
#
_symmetry.space_group_name_H-M   'P 1'
#
loop_
_entity.id
_entity.type
_entity.pdbx_description
1 polymer ?
#
loop_
_entity_poly.entity_id
_entity_poly.type
_entity_poly.pdbx_seq_one_letter_code
_entity_poly.pdbx_strand_id
1 'polypeptide(L)'
;MIFFSYNFLQILFFPIFFLLALFRIVSNKENLKSIKQKVLCNYNFTKLRELDHLIHFSSIGELNSINYLIENLSTKKIILSCSTLSSYNLAKKKYQNFLIIFLPLDFSWNINKFLSHTNIKKIIWIDSEIWPNWLIISKRKRIKNILINGRLSEKSYSRWSNFSSFAQLLGSQYSLIFAKSFDDKIKFENIFKKNVFHFGNLKFYQKLNLINNKKNIICFASIHKEEFEKVLEIIQYLNFSSIEKIIIIPRHVHFSSKLQSMIKQNYVNKIFILDKFGENDSAYESAKLTFMGGSLFEHGGQNPLEPLSKGCFVLSGQYINNFKEIYSELENLSLAKVLNDNNAQEISSMMNKYIDMKINNHQDIQDYFNLNTKQLRLIIDKVEEC
;
A
#
# COMPACT_ATOMS: atom_id res chain seq x y z
N MET A 1 16.84 -12.90 -27.13
CA MET A 1 15.65 -13.59 -27.68
C MET A 1 14.39 -13.28 -26.90
N ILE A 2 14.25 -13.55 -25.59
CA ILE A 2 13.02 -13.36 -24.78
C ILE A 2 12.48 -11.92 -24.83
N PHE A 3 13.35 -10.90 -24.70
CA PHE A 3 12.94 -9.50 -24.78
C PHE A 3 12.39 -9.11 -26.16
N PHE A 4 12.93 -9.66 -27.22
CA PHE A 4 12.42 -9.45 -28.58
C PHE A 4 11.02 -10.09 -28.73
N SER A 5 10.88 -11.35 -28.26
CA SER A 5 9.57 -12.04 -28.29
C SER A 5 8.51 -11.29 -27.46
N TYR A 6 8.92 -10.72 -26.30
CA TYR A 6 8.03 -9.90 -25.48
C TYR A 6 7.49 -8.69 -26.25
N ASN A 7 8.35 -7.95 -26.95
CA ASN A 7 7.93 -6.80 -27.74
C ASN A 7 7.10 -7.20 -28.97
N PHE A 8 7.46 -8.30 -29.63
CA PHE A 8 6.69 -8.83 -30.74
C PHE A 8 5.27 -9.20 -30.34
N LEU A 9 5.10 -9.90 -29.21
CA LEU A 9 3.77 -10.23 -28.66
C LEU A 9 2.98 -8.96 -28.31
N GLN A 10 3.62 -7.93 -27.77
CA GLN A 10 2.94 -6.67 -27.47
C GLN A 10 2.39 -5.99 -28.75
N ILE A 11 3.14 -6.01 -29.86
CA ILE A 11 2.66 -5.47 -31.15
C ILE A 11 1.50 -6.29 -31.65
N LEU A 12 1.60 -7.63 -31.63
CA LEU A 12 0.56 -8.54 -32.09
C LEU A 12 -0.75 -8.35 -31.32
N PHE A 13 -0.67 -8.19 -29.99
CA PHE A 13 -1.84 -8.04 -29.12
C PHE A 13 -2.27 -6.58 -28.91
N PHE A 14 -1.59 -5.61 -29.52
CA PHE A 14 -1.94 -4.20 -29.37
C PHE A 14 -3.40 -3.85 -29.69
N PRO A 15 -4.03 -4.37 -30.75
CA PRO A 15 -5.45 -4.13 -31.03
C PRO A 15 -6.36 -4.58 -29.88
N ILE A 16 -6.06 -5.71 -29.25
CA ILE A 16 -6.82 -6.23 -28.10
C ILE A 16 -6.64 -5.31 -26.90
N PHE A 17 -5.43 -4.86 -26.61
CA PHE A 17 -5.17 -3.88 -25.55
C PHE A 17 -5.93 -2.57 -25.77
N PHE A 18 -6.01 -2.12 -27.03
CA PHE A 18 -6.75 -0.89 -27.38
C PHE A 18 -8.25 -1.07 -27.15
N LEU A 19 -8.85 -2.18 -27.58
CA LEU A 19 -10.25 -2.49 -27.32
C LEU A 19 -10.57 -2.61 -25.84
N LEU A 20 -9.70 -3.27 -25.07
CA LEU A 20 -9.83 -3.35 -23.61
C LEU A 20 -9.76 -1.97 -22.97
N ALA A 21 -8.89 -1.07 -23.46
CA ALA A 21 -8.81 0.30 -22.97
C ALA A 21 -10.12 1.07 -23.22
N LEU A 22 -10.74 0.91 -24.39
CA LEU A 22 -12.06 1.50 -24.69
C LEU A 22 -13.15 0.94 -23.78
N PHE A 23 -13.20 -0.38 -23.59
CA PHE A 23 -14.15 -1.01 -22.66
C PHE A 23 -13.99 -0.48 -21.22
N ARG A 24 -12.76 -0.21 -20.79
CA ARG A 24 -12.50 0.37 -19.45
C ARG A 24 -13.00 1.81 -19.29
N ILE A 25 -13.11 2.58 -20.40
CA ILE A 25 -13.78 3.90 -20.37
C ILE A 25 -15.28 3.71 -20.11
N VAL A 26 -15.93 2.81 -20.85
CA VAL A 26 -17.37 2.53 -20.69
C VAL A 26 -17.69 2.06 -19.26
N SER A 27 -16.79 1.26 -18.66
CA SER A 27 -16.93 0.80 -17.27
C SER A 27 -16.46 1.79 -16.19
N ASN A 28 -16.22 3.06 -16.53
CA ASN A 28 -15.75 4.13 -15.63
C ASN A 28 -14.44 3.82 -14.87
N LYS A 29 -13.65 2.87 -15.34
CA LYS A 29 -12.33 2.52 -14.77
C LYS A 29 -11.18 3.33 -15.36
N GLU A 30 -11.41 3.96 -16.51
CA GLU A 30 -10.49 4.86 -17.21
C GLU A 30 -11.28 6.08 -17.73
N ASN A 31 -10.57 7.14 -18.12
CA ASN A 31 -11.13 8.30 -18.80
C ASN A 31 -10.28 8.66 -20.04
N LEU A 32 -10.77 9.60 -20.85
CA LEU A 32 -10.07 10.02 -22.08
C LEU A 32 -8.64 10.51 -21.80
N LYS A 33 -8.42 11.21 -20.68
CA LYS A 33 -7.10 11.69 -20.28
C LYS A 33 -6.14 10.53 -19.98
N SER A 34 -6.60 9.53 -19.22
CA SER A 34 -5.79 8.36 -18.87
C SER A 34 -5.39 7.57 -20.12
N ILE A 35 -6.31 7.35 -21.06
CA ILE A 35 -6.00 6.66 -22.31
C ILE A 35 -5.03 7.47 -23.19
N LYS A 36 -5.25 8.79 -23.35
CA LYS A 36 -4.33 9.65 -24.10
C LYS A 36 -2.91 9.59 -23.55
N GLN A 37 -2.75 9.57 -22.25
CA GLN A 37 -1.44 9.48 -21.61
C GLN A 37 -0.85 8.06 -21.69
N LYS A 38 -1.58 7.05 -21.28
CA LYS A 38 -1.09 5.68 -21.20
C LYS A 38 -0.81 5.05 -22.56
N VAL A 39 -1.72 5.23 -23.53
CA VAL A 39 -1.65 4.55 -24.82
C VAL A 39 -1.02 5.41 -25.91
N LEU A 40 -1.36 6.68 -25.97
CA LEU A 40 -0.89 7.58 -27.04
C LEU A 40 0.33 8.42 -26.63
N CYS A 41 0.77 8.31 -25.38
CA CYS A 41 1.88 9.09 -24.82
C CYS A 41 1.70 10.61 -25.10
N ASN A 42 0.49 11.11 -24.84
CA ASN A 42 0.16 12.52 -25.10
C ASN A 42 0.22 13.31 -23.78
N TYR A 43 1.31 14.07 -23.62
CA TYR A 43 1.61 14.88 -22.43
C TYR A 43 1.98 16.30 -22.81
N ASN A 44 1.89 17.21 -21.82
CA ASN A 44 2.55 18.50 -21.93
C ASN A 44 4.04 18.32 -21.58
N PHE A 45 4.86 18.05 -22.58
CA PHE A 45 6.29 17.78 -22.40
C PHE A 45 7.09 19.01 -21.94
N THR A 46 6.62 20.23 -22.19
CA THR A 46 7.31 21.44 -21.71
C THR A 46 7.42 21.42 -20.19
N LYS A 47 6.32 21.14 -19.48
CA LYS A 47 6.32 21.01 -18.01
C LYS A 47 7.11 19.81 -17.52
N LEU A 48 7.14 18.71 -18.26
CA LEU A 48 7.87 17.50 -17.88
C LEU A 48 9.40 17.67 -17.96
N ARG A 49 9.89 18.50 -18.87
CA ARG A 49 11.33 18.77 -19.04
C ARG A 49 11.98 19.50 -17.86
N GLU A 50 11.20 20.18 -17.04
CA GLU A 50 11.68 20.88 -15.84
C GLU A 50 11.97 19.94 -14.68
N LEU A 51 11.54 18.67 -14.78
CA LEU A 51 11.54 17.68 -13.72
C LEU A 51 12.53 16.55 -14.04
N ASP A 52 13.17 15.99 -13.01
CA ASP A 52 14.27 15.03 -13.16
C ASP A 52 14.07 13.71 -12.40
N HIS A 53 13.09 13.62 -11.51
CA HIS A 53 12.72 12.40 -10.80
C HIS A 53 11.29 11.97 -11.12
N LEU A 54 11.09 10.69 -11.38
CA LEU A 54 9.78 10.08 -11.55
C LEU A 54 9.54 9.08 -10.41
N ILE A 55 8.49 9.29 -9.62
CA ILE A 55 8.04 8.32 -8.62
C ILE A 55 6.76 7.68 -9.13
N HIS A 56 6.79 6.37 -9.32
CA HIS A 56 5.63 5.59 -9.78
C HIS A 56 5.01 4.77 -8.67
N PHE A 57 3.69 4.87 -8.55
CA PHE A 57 2.85 4.07 -7.65
C PHE A 57 1.56 3.67 -8.37
N SER A 58 1.08 2.46 -8.16
CA SER A 58 -0.10 1.94 -8.85
C SER A 58 -1.39 2.14 -8.05
N SER A 59 -1.35 2.01 -6.74
CA SER A 59 -2.52 1.98 -5.86
C SER A 59 -2.57 3.14 -4.85
N ILE A 60 -3.74 3.30 -4.22
CA ILE A 60 -3.92 4.24 -3.10
C ILE A 60 -3.04 3.88 -1.90
N GLY A 61 -2.87 2.58 -1.63
CA GLY A 61 -2.02 2.12 -0.53
C GLY A 61 -0.55 2.49 -0.73
N GLU A 62 -0.07 2.43 -1.98
CA GLU A 62 1.28 2.86 -2.35
C GLU A 62 1.42 4.38 -2.30
N LEU A 63 0.39 5.12 -2.77
CA LEU A 63 0.35 6.58 -2.66
C LEU A 63 0.57 7.07 -1.22
N ASN A 64 -0.01 6.38 -0.24
CA ASN A 64 0.17 6.75 1.17
C ASN A 64 1.60 6.50 1.65
N SER A 65 2.28 5.49 1.13
CA SER A 65 3.65 5.15 1.54
C SER A 65 4.72 6.09 0.96
N ILE A 66 4.45 6.83 -0.12
CA ILE A 66 5.46 7.74 -0.72
C ILE A 66 5.67 9.06 0.03
N ASN A 67 4.87 9.37 1.05
CA ASN A 67 5.01 10.62 1.82
C ASN A 67 6.43 10.82 2.30
N TYR A 68 7.03 9.77 2.87
CA TYR A 68 8.39 9.82 3.38
C TYR A 68 9.41 10.23 2.30
N LEU A 69 9.28 9.68 1.10
CA LEU A 69 10.17 10.01 -0.03
C LEU A 69 9.99 11.47 -0.46
N ILE A 70 8.75 11.93 -0.61
CA ILE A 70 8.44 13.30 -1.05
C ILE A 70 8.96 14.35 -0.06
N GLU A 71 8.88 14.06 1.23
CA GLU A 71 9.30 14.98 2.29
C GLU A 71 10.82 15.01 2.47
N ASN A 72 11.50 13.87 2.29
CA ASN A 72 12.91 13.71 2.64
C ASN A 72 13.88 13.70 1.45
N LEU A 73 13.42 13.52 0.21
CA LEU A 73 14.28 13.73 -0.97
C LEU A 73 14.68 15.21 -1.10
N SER A 74 15.95 15.47 -1.39
CA SER A 74 16.52 16.81 -1.55
C SER A 74 15.91 17.53 -2.73
N THR A 75 15.69 16.83 -3.85
CA THR A 75 15.05 17.40 -5.03
C THR A 75 13.54 17.57 -4.84
N LYS A 76 13.01 18.68 -5.34
CA LYS A 76 11.56 18.90 -5.48
C LYS A 76 11.10 18.83 -6.95
N LYS A 77 12.00 18.50 -7.88
CA LYS A 77 11.72 18.33 -9.31
C LYS A 77 11.16 16.93 -9.59
N ILE A 78 10.04 16.61 -8.97
CA ILE A 78 9.45 15.27 -8.96
C ILE A 78 8.17 15.23 -9.80
N ILE A 79 8.06 14.22 -10.67
CA ILE A 79 6.83 13.79 -11.33
C ILE A 79 6.25 12.64 -10.51
N LEU A 80 4.98 12.74 -10.16
CA LEU A 80 4.24 11.62 -9.58
C LEU A 80 3.45 10.92 -10.68
N SER A 81 3.65 9.63 -10.85
CA SER A 81 2.92 8.84 -11.85
C SER A 81 2.15 7.69 -11.21
N CYS A 82 0.99 7.38 -11.78
CA CYS A 82 0.11 6.34 -11.25
C CYS A 82 -0.53 5.49 -12.36
N SER A 83 -1.08 4.33 -11.95
CA SER A 83 -1.73 3.40 -12.88
C SER A 83 -3.25 3.48 -12.87
N THR A 84 -3.90 3.91 -11.76
CA THR A 84 -5.37 3.88 -11.62
C THR A 84 -5.99 5.26 -11.52
N LEU A 85 -7.26 5.39 -11.95
CA LEU A 85 -8.00 6.65 -11.87
C LEU A 85 -8.22 7.10 -10.42
N SER A 86 -8.47 6.15 -9.51
CA SER A 86 -8.64 6.42 -8.09
C SER A 86 -7.38 6.97 -7.43
N SER A 87 -6.21 6.35 -7.70
CA SER A 87 -4.93 6.86 -7.19
C SER A 87 -4.56 8.21 -7.79
N TYR A 88 -4.88 8.45 -9.08
CA TYR A 88 -4.69 9.75 -9.72
C TYR A 88 -5.50 10.86 -9.05
N ASN A 89 -6.79 10.63 -8.85
CA ASN A 89 -7.69 11.62 -8.25
C ASN A 89 -7.28 11.96 -6.80
N LEU A 90 -6.93 10.94 -6.02
CA LEU A 90 -6.46 11.14 -4.66
C LEU A 90 -5.10 11.86 -4.63
N ALA A 91 -4.17 11.49 -5.50
CA ALA A 91 -2.86 12.15 -5.60
C ALA A 91 -3.01 13.62 -5.96
N LYS A 92 -3.89 13.95 -6.90
CA LYS A 92 -4.19 15.36 -7.25
C LYS A 92 -4.74 16.18 -6.08
N LYS A 93 -5.57 15.56 -5.25
CA LYS A 93 -6.12 16.21 -4.05
C LYS A 93 -5.02 16.42 -2.98
N LYS A 94 -4.15 15.41 -2.82
CA LYS A 94 -3.14 15.38 -1.74
C LYS A 94 -1.88 16.18 -2.08
N TYR A 95 -1.43 16.14 -3.33
CA TYR A 95 -0.16 16.71 -3.80
C TYR A 95 -0.37 17.79 -4.87
N GLN A 96 -1.02 18.89 -4.51
CA GLN A 96 -1.43 19.95 -5.43
C GLN A 96 -0.25 20.65 -6.13
N ASN A 97 0.92 20.68 -5.47
CA ASN A 97 2.14 21.30 -5.99
C ASN A 97 2.97 20.40 -6.90
N PHE A 98 2.55 19.15 -7.11
CA PHE A 98 3.28 18.20 -7.94
C PHE A 98 2.57 17.96 -9.30
N LEU A 99 3.36 17.72 -10.33
CA LEU A 99 2.82 17.25 -11.60
C LEU A 99 2.46 15.78 -11.51
N ILE A 100 1.16 15.46 -11.66
CA ILE A 100 0.64 14.11 -11.58
C ILE A 100 0.19 13.65 -12.96
N ILE A 101 0.69 12.49 -13.38
CA ILE A 101 0.41 11.88 -14.67
C ILE A 101 0.00 10.40 -14.53
N PHE A 102 -0.61 9.86 -15.58
CA PHE A 102 -0.65 8.40 -15.75
C PHE A 102 0.63 7.96 -16.44
N LEU A 103 1.23 6.85 -15.98
CA LEU A 103 2.43 6.30 -16.62
C LEU A 103 2.09 5.74 -18.01
N PRO A 104 2.91 5.96 -19.04
CA PRO A 104 2.78 5.25 -20.31
C PRO A 104 2.82 3.73 -20.11
N LEU A 105 1.95 3.00 -20.81
CA LEU A 105 2.00 1.54 -20.81
C LEU A 105 3.35 1.04 -21.32
N ASP A 106 3.71 -0.18 -20.93
CA ASP A 106 5.04 -0.78 -21.17
C ASP A 106 5.30 -1.11 -22.66
N PHE A 107 4.86 -0.26 -23.58
CA PHE A 107 5.18 -0.33 -25.00
C PHE A 107 6.48 0.42 -25.32
N SER A 108 7.41 -0.25 -26.00
CA SER A 108 8.75 0.30 -26.27
C SER A 108 8.72 1.65 -26.99
N TRP A 109 7.78 1.87 -27.94
CA TRP A 109 7.63 3.13 -28.66
C TRP A 109 7.13 4.27 -27.75
N ASN A 110 6.18 3.98 -26.84
CA ASN A 110 5.66 4.98 -25.89
C ASN A 110 6.73 5.41 -24.91
N ILE A 111 7.51 4.47 -24.38
CA ILE A 111 8.57 4.74 -23.42
C ILE A 111 9.69 5.53 -24.08
N ASN A 112 10.11 5.14 -25.29
CA ASN A 112 11.11 5.88 -26.02
C ASN A 112 10.66 7.32 -26.29
N LYS A 113 9.40 7.53 -26.74
CA LYS A 113 8.82 8.85 -26.94
C LYS A 113 8.82 9.65 -25.64
N PHE A 114 8.33 9.08 -24.55
CA PHE A 114 8.25 9.75 -23.24
C PHE A 114 9.64 10.18 -22.75
N LEU A 115 10.57 9.23 -22.66
CA LEU A 115 11.91 9.49 -22.14
C LEU A 115 12.77 10.40 -23.05
N SER A 116 12.51 10.43 -24.35
CA SER A 116 13.23 11.34 -25.26
C SER A 116 12.77 12.79 -25.15
N HIS A 117 11.61 13.04 -24.56
CA HIS A 117 11.05 14.38 -24.38
C HIS A 117 11.08 14.85 -22.92
N THR A 118 11.75 14.12 -22.04
CA THR A 118 11.89 14.44 -20.62
C THR A 118 13.36 14.45 -20.19
N ASN A 119 13.66 15.08 -19.06
CA ASN A 119 15.00 15.14 -18.47
C ASN A 119 15.13 14.22 -17.24
N ILE A 120 14.36 13.14 -17.19
CA ILE A 120 14.34 12.21 -16.05
C ILE A 120 15.72 11.56 -15.91
N LYS A 121 16.26 11.61 -14.68
CA LYS A 121 17.53 11.00 -14.26
C LYS A 121 17.33 9.76 -13.41
N LYS A 122 16.28 9.77 -12.57
CA LYS A 122 15.94 8.66 -11.65
C LYS A 122 14.47 8.31 -11.79
N ILE A 123 14.16 7.01 -11.83
CA ILE A 123 12.82 6.46 -11.73
C ILE A 123 12.75 5.62 -10.45
N ILE A 124 11.86 5.99 -9.56
CA ILE A 124 11.60 5.30 -8.30
C ILE A 124 10.29 4.52 -8.46
N TRP A 125 10.40 3.21 -8.43
CA TRP A 125 9.29 2.27 -8.51
C TRP A 125 8.87 1.85 -7.11
N ILE A 126 7.58 1.89 -6.81
CA ILE A 126 7.06 1.53 -5.49
C ILE A 126 6.35 0.18 -5.56
N ASP A 127 6.64 -0.70 -4.60
CA ASP A 127 6.03 -2.03 -4.40
C ASP A 127 6.41 -3.04 -5.52
N SER A 128 5.46 -3.57 -6.28
CA SER A 128 5.67 -4.74 -7.15
C SER A 128 5.89 -4.40 -8.62
N GLU A 129 6.45 -3.26 -8.94
CA GLU A 129 6.54 -2.71 -10.30
C GLU A 129 7.74 -3.26 -11.09
N ILE A 130 7.52 -4.31 -11.87
CA ILE A 130 8.51 -4.90 -12.78
C ILE A 130 8.02 -4.73 -14.23
N TRP A 131 8.46 -3.68 -14.89
CA TRP A 131 8.08 -3.30 -16.25
C TRP A 131 9.25 -3.48 -17.22
N PRO A 132 9.30 -4.57 -18.03
CA PRO A 132 10.48 -4.93 -18.84
C PRO A 132 10.99 -3.82 -19.76
N ASN A 133 10.11 -3.20 -20.54
CA ASN A 133 10.52 -2.15 -21.46
C ASN A 133 10.98 -0.87 -20.72
N TRP A 134 10.25 -0.47 -19.65
CA TRP A 134 10.64 0.65 -18.82
C TRP A 134 12.05 0.46 -18.26
N LEU A 135 12.32 -0.69 -17.68
CA LEU A 135 13.61 -1.01 -17.07
C LEU A 135 14.76 -1.00 -18.09
N ILE A 136 14.57 -1.70 -19.22
CA ILE A 136 15.62 -1.85 -20.21
C ILE A 136 15.87 -0.52 -20.96
N ILE A 137 14.82 0.19 -21.37
CA ILE A 137 14.97 1.43 -22.15
C ILE A 137 15.51 2.56 -21.29
N SER A 138 15.03 2.72 -20.05
CA SER A 138 15.56 3.74 -19.13
C SER A 138 17.03 3.49 -18.82
N LYS A 139 17.45 2.24 -18.58
CA LYS A 139 18.86 1.90 -18.38
C LYS A 139 19.73 2.22 -19.58
N ARG A 140 19.25 1.93 -20.81
CA ARG A 140 19.94 2.31 -22.05
C ARG A 140 20.12 3.82 -22.19
N LYS A 141 19.18 4.59 -21.68
CA LYS A 141 19.24 6.07 -21.61
C LYS A 141 20.01 6.59 -20.38
N ARG A 142 20.70 5.71 -19.65
CA ARG A 142 21.49 6.02 -18.44
C ARG A 142 20.62 6.58 -17.27
N ILE A 143 19.33 6.31 -17.27
CA ILE A 143 18.41 6.65 -16.18
C ILE A 143 18.52 5.57 -15.10
N LYS A 144 18.60 5.99 -13.83
CA LYS A 144 18.69 5.08 -12.69
C LYS A 144 17.31 4.55 -12.33
N ASN A 145 17.14 3.23 -12.33
CA ASN A 145 15.94 2.57 -11.81
C ASN A 145 16.17 2.16 -10.37
N ILE A 146 15.28 2.56 -9.49
CA ILE A 146 15.34 2.26 -8.06
C ILE A 146 14.00 1.65 -7.65
N LEU A 147 14.01 0.45 -7.10
CA LEU A 147 12.82 -0.18 -6.52
C LEU A 147 12.82 0.03 -5.02
N ILE A 148 11.75 0.62 -4.49
CA ILE A 148 11.59 0.86 -3.06
C ILE A 148 10.33 0.17 -2.56
N ASN A 149 10.41 -0.40 -1.36
CA ASN A 149 9.34 -1.18 -0.74
C ASN A 149 8.95 -2.41 -1.59
N GLY A 150 9.94 -2.97 -2.31
CA GLY A 150 9.75 -4.07 -3.24
C GLY A 150 9.11 -5.28 -2.58
N ARG A 151 8.03 -5.78 -3.18
CA ARG A 151 7.28 -6.95 -2.70
C ARG A 151 7.14 -7.97 -3.82
N LEU A 152 7.26 -9.25 -3.47
CA LEU A 152 7.09 -10.34 -4.41
C LEU A 152 6.19 -11.44 -3.81
N SER A 153 4.94 -11.52 -4.28
CA SER A 153 4.03 -12.59 -3.85
C SER A 153 4.56 -13.96 -4.28
N GLU A 154 4.19 -15.04 -3.58
CA GLU A 154 4.58 -16.41 -3.91
C GLU A 154 4.26 -16.75 -5.38
N LYS A 155 3.09 -16.38 -5.85
CA LYS A 155 2.67 -16.57 -7.23
C LYS A 155 3.58 -15.85 -8.24
N SER A 156 4.01 -14.63 -7.91
CA SER A 156 4.93 -13.85 -8.76
C SER A 156 6.34 -14.42 -8.69
N TYR A 157 6.80 -14.81 -7.51
CA TYR A 157 8.09 -15.46 -7.30
C TYR A 157 8.20 -16.74 -8.13
N SER A 158 7.22 -17.65 -8.03
CA SER A 158 7.18 -18.89 -8.83
C SER A 158 7.21 -18.61 -10.35
N ARG A 159 6.44 -17.63 -10.83
CA ARG A 159 6.47 -17.26 -12.26
C ARG A 159 7.83 -16.75 -12.71
N TRP A 160 8.44 -15.82 -11.95
CA TRP A 160 9.75 -15.28 -12.31
C TRP A 160 10.87 -16.33 -12.21
N SER A 161 10.77 -17.28 -11.29
CA SER A 161 11.72 -18.41 -11.18
C SER A 161 11.72 -19.27 -12.44
N ASN A 162 10.56 -19.47 -13.09
CA ASN A 162 10.45 -20.19 -14.36
C ASN A 162 11.11 -19.44 -15.55
N PHE A 163 11.32 -18.14 -15.42
CA PHE A 163 11.98 -17.30 -16.43
C PHE A 163 13.28 -16.69 -15.89
N SER A 164 14.08 -17.48 -15.18
CA SER A 164 15.22 -17.03 -14.39
C SER A 164 16.21 -16.13 -15.16
N SER A 165 16.60 -16.50 -16.39
CA SER A 165 17.51 -15.67 -17.21
C SER A 165 16.91 -14.31 -17.55
N PHE A 166 15.61 -14.23 -17.78
CA PHE A 166 14.93 -12.95 -18.04
C PHE A 166 14.78 -12.14 -16.77
N ALA A 167 14.45 -12.77 -15.65
CA ALA A 167 14.40 -12.14 -14.35
C ALA A 167 15.76 -11.54 -13.95
N GLN A 168 16.86 -12.26 -14.14
CA GLN A 168 18.23 -11.77 -13.91
C GLN A 168 18.55 -10.57 -14.81
N LEU A 169 18.18 -10.63 -16.10
CA LEU A 169 18.32 -9.49 -17.02
C LEU A 169 17.57 -8.26 -16.48
N LEU A 170 16.33 -8.42 -16.02
CA LEU A 170 15.54 -7.30 -15.47
C LEU A 170 16.13 -6.80 -14.15
N GLY A 171 16.55 -7.70 -13.27
CA GLY A 171 17.23 -7.37 -12.01
C GLY A 171 18.47 -6.51 -12.22
N SER A 172 19.26 -6.79 -13.27
CA SER A 172 20.45 -6.01 -13.60
C SER A 172 20.15 -4.57 -14.07
N GLN A 173 18.90 -4.28 -14.46
CA GLN A 173 18.49 -2.93 -14.88
C GLN A 173 18.23 -1.99 -13.69
N TYR A 174 17.94 -2.53 -12.52
CA TYR A 174 17.82 -1.70 -11.30
C TYR A 174 19.20 -1.25 -10.84
N SER A 175 19.31 -0.01 -10.42
CA SER A 175 20.51 0.52 -9.73
C SER A 175 20.48 0.10 -8.27
N LEU A 176 19.34 0.25 -7.61
CA LEU A 176 19.11 -0.13 -6.21
C LEU A 176 17.76 -0.87 -6.08
N ILE A 177 17.70 -1.81 -5.16
CA ILE A 177 16.48 -2.52 -4.78
C ILE A 177 16.41 -2.52 -3.25
N PHE A 178 15.30 -1.99 -2.71
CA PHE A 178 14.96 -2.03 -1.29
C PHE A 178 13.70 -2.88 -1.13
N ALA A 179 13.85 -4.05 -0.53
CA ALA A 179 12.74 -4.95 -0.25
C ALA A 179 11.92 -4.47 0.94
N LYS A 180 10.62 -4.77 0.91
CA LYS A 180 9.65 -4.42 1.95
C LYS A 180 9.85 -5.24 3.24
N SER A 181 10.25 -6.51 3.11
CA SER A 181 10.45 -7.47 4.18
C SER A 181 11.73 -8.27 3.94
N PHE A 182 12.19 -8.98 4.95
CA PHE A 182 13.35 -9.86 4.81
C PHE A 182 13.05 -11.04 3.85
N ASP A 183 11.84 -11.57 3.88
CA ASP A 183 11.38 -12.60 2.95
C ASP A 183 11.39 -12.10 1.49
N ASP A 184 10.87 -10.89 1.24
CA ASP A 184 10.94 -10.26 -0.09
C ASP A 184 12.40 -10.04 -0.55
N LYS A 185 13.30 -9.67 0.37
CA LYS A 185 14.74 -9.55 0.07
C LYS A 185 15.28 -10.85 -0.47
N ILE A 186 15.08 -11.96 0.24
CA ILE A 186 15.55 -13.30 -0.17
C ILE A 186 14.98 -13.67 -1.55
N LYS A 187 13.69 -13.45 -1.77
CA LYS A 187 13.03 -13.73 -3.05
C LYS A 187 13.65 -12.93 -4.20
N PHE A 188 13.85 -11.63 -4.02
CA PHE A 188 14.48 -10.79 -5.06
C PHE A 188 15.94 -11.18 -5.31
N GLU A 189 16.73 -11.46 -4.27
CA GLU A 189 18.11 -11.92 -4.42
C GLU A 189 18.19 -13.23 -5.21
N ASN A 190 17.26 -14.15 -4.94
CA ASN A 190 17.19 -15.44 -5.64
C ASN A 190 16.86 -15.30 -7.12
N ILE A 191 15.88 -14.48 -7.51
CA ILE A 191 15.46 -14.35 -8.91
C ILE A 191 16.34 -13.40 -9.72
N PHE A 192 16.83 -12.32 -9.10
CA PHE A 192 17.61 -11.28 -9.80
C PHE A 192 19.10 -11.50 -9.74
N LYS A 193 19.58 -12.39 -8.84
CA LYS A 193 21.01 -12.65 -8.57
C LYS A 193 21.78 -11.34 -8.32
N LYS A 194 21.19 -10.47 -7.50
CA LYS A 194 21.69 -9.14 -7.19
C LYS A 194 21.50 -8.85 -5.71
N ASN A 195 22.41 -8.07 -5.12
CA ASN A 195 22.26 -7.59 -3.74
C ASN A 195 21.03 -6.72 -3.58
N VAL A 196 20.23 -7.00 -2.55
CA VAL A 196 18.98 -6.30 -2.21
C VAL A 196 19.09 -5.80 -0.77
N PHE A 197 18.75 -4.53 -0.57
CA PHE A 197 18.73 -3.93 0.75
C PHE A 197 17.38 -4.14 1.42
N HIS A 198 17.38 -4.21 2.74
CA HIS A 198 16.17 -4.15 3.57
C HIS A 198 16.43 -3.19 4.71
N PHE A 199 15.78 -2.03 4.67
CA PHE A 199 15.87 -0.96 5.67
C PHE A 199 14.48 -0.59 6.22
N GLY A 200 13.57 -1.56 6.24
CA GLY A 200 12.20 -1.40 6.71
C GLY A 200 11.20 -1.08 5.59
N ASN A 201 9.96 -0.87 6.01
CA ASN A 201 8.81 -0.65 5.15
C ASN A 201 8.40 0.84 5.19
N LEU A 202 8.21 1.48 4.04
CA LEU A 202 7.76 2.88 3.97
C LEU A 202 6.48 3.18 4.76
N LYS A 203 5.69 2.16 5.09
CA LYS A 203 4.49 2.28 5.94
C LYS A 203 4.80 2.64 7.38
N PHE A 204 6.06 2.47 7.84
CA PHE A 204 6.50 2.92 9.16
C PHE A 204 6.50 4.45 9.31
N TYR A 205 6.54 5.18 8.19
CA TYR A 205 6.41 6.63 8.25
C TYR A 205 4.96 7.02 8.46
N GLN A 206 4.61 7.24 9.73
CA GLN A 206 3.29 7.68 10.17
C GLN A 206 3.41 8.96 10.96
N LYS A 207 2.44 9.84 10.79
CA LYS A 207 2.32 11.02 11.65
C LYS A 207 1.72 10.59 12.98
N LEU A 208 2.57 10.57 14.02
CA LEU A 208 2.13 10.19 15.36
C LEU A 208 1.16 11.25 15.92
N ASN A 209 0.04 10.79 16.42
CA ASN A 209 -0.93 11.58 17.17
C ASN A 209 -1.45 10.72 18.33
N LEU A 210 -0.63 10.60 19.38
CA LEU A 210 -0.90 9.75 20.54
C LEU A 210 -1.81 10.50 21.52
N ILE A 211 -3.06 10.06 21.61
CA ILE A 211 -4.10 10.68 22.45
C ILE A 211 -4.14 9.96 23.79
N ASN A 212 -3.94 10.72 24.87
CA ASN A 212 -4.10 10.24 26.25
C ASN A 212 -5.59 10.02 26.60
N ASN A 213 -5.85 9.08 27.51
CA ASN A 213 -7.17 8.82 28.07
C ASN A 213 -8.26 8.58 27.00
N LYS A 214 -7.97 7.71 26.05
CA LYS A 214 -8.94 7.30 25.04
C LYS A 214 -10.20 6.71 25.68
N LYS A 215 -11.33 6.97 25.07
CA LYS A 215 -12.61 6.39 25.45
C LYS A 215 -12.66 4.90 25.14
N ASN A 216 -13.50 4.16 25.84
CA ASN A 216 -13.72 2.74 25.59
C ASN A 216 -14.51 2.52 24.29
N ILE A 217 -13.89 2.88 23.17
CA ILE A 217 -14.40 2.72 21.82
C ILE A 217 -13.62 1.62 21.12
N ILE A 218 -14.34 0.69 20.50
CA ILE A 218 -13.76 -0.37 19.65
C ILE A 218 -13.95 0.01 18.19
N CYS A 219 -12.87 -0.06 17.41
CA CYS A 219 -12.91 0.13 15.95
C CYS A 219 -12.67 -1.22 15.26
N PHE A 220 -13.59 -1.68 14.43
CA PHE A 220 -13.39 -2.75 13.48
C PHE A 220 -13.01 -2.13 12.14
N ALA A 221 -11.73 -2.19 11.78
CA ALA A 221 -11.19 -1.42 10.66
C ALA A 221 -10.89 -2.27 9.42
N SER A 222 -11.25 -1.75 8.25
CA SER A 222 -11.01 -2.40 6.95
C SER A 222 -11.62 -3.78 6.82
N ILE A 223 -12.84 -3.95 7.31
CA ILE A 223 -13.58 -5.22 7.34
C ILE A 223 -14.05 -5.58 5.93
N HIS A 224 -13.69 -6.76 5.45
CA HIS A 224 -14.13 -7.31 4.17
C HIS A 224 -15.58 -7.81 4.25
N LYS A 225 -16.26 -7.87 3.11
CA LYS A 225 -17.66 -8.29 3.04
C LYS A 225 -17.88 -9.69 3.64
N GLU A 226 -16.93 -10.58 3.45
CA GLU A 226 -16.93 -11.95 3.93
C GLU A 226 -16.82 -12.02 5.46
N GLU A 227 -16.28 -10.99 6.09
CA GLU A 227 -16.08 -10.90 7.54
C GLU A 227 -17.31 -10.32 8.29
N PHE A 228 -18.29 -9.75 7.58
CA PHE A 228 -19.39 -9.01 8.21
C PHE A 228 -20.17 -9.84 9.22
N GLU A 229 -20.57 -11.07 8.86
CA GLU A 229 -21.32 -11.97 9.74
C GLU A 229 -20.50 -12.29 11.00
N LYS A 230 -19.22 -12.62 10.82
CA LYS A 230 -18.33 -12.95 11.94
C LYS A 230 -18.09 -11.73 12.85
N VAL A 231 -17.90 -10.55 12.31
CA VAL A 231 -17.75 -9.32 13.12
C VAL A 231 -19.03 -9.03 13.90
N LEU A 232 -20.20 -9.19 13.30
CA LEU A 232 -21.48 -9.02 14.01
C LEU A 232 -21.72 -10.10 15.08
N GLU A 233 -21.25 -11.33 14.84
CA GLU A 233 -21.24 -12.39 15.86
C GLU A 233 -20.33 -12.01 17.03
N ILE A 234 -19.11 -11.55 16.79
CA ILE A 234 -18.18 -11.07 17.83
C ILE A 234 -18.83 -9.98 18.68
N ILE A 235 -19.48 -9.01 18.03
CA ILE A 235 -20.14 -7.88 18.71
C ILE A 235 -21.21 -8.36 19.70
N GLN A 236 -21.91 -9.46 19.43
CA GLN A 236 -22.96 -9.97 20.32
C GLN A 236 -22.41 -10.45 21.69
N TYR A 237 -21.14 -10.84 21.77
CA TYR A 237 -20.49 -11.28 23.00
C TYR A 237 -19.71 -10.16 23.72
N LEU A 238 -19.72 -8.94 23.20
CA LEU A 238 -19.05 -7.80 23.83
C LEU A 238 -19.82 -7.30 25.06
N ASN A 239 -19.07 -6.86 26.07
CA ASN A 239 -19.64 -6.26 27.28
C ASN A 239 -20.00 -4.78 27.04
N PHE A 240 -21.23 -4.51 26.65
CA PHE A 240 -21.73 -3.15 26.38
C PHE A 240 -21.84 -2.24 27.61
N SER A 241 -21.63 -2.74 28.84
CA SER A 241 -21.60 -1.87 30.02
C SER A 241 -20.28 -1.06 30.10
N SER A 242 -19.19 -1.61 29.61
CA SER A 242 -17.88 -0.93 29.57
C SER A 242 -17.56 -0.28 28.22
N ILE A 243 -18.31 -0.56 27.16
CA ILE A 243 -18.07 -0.04 25.80
C ILE A 243 -19.04 1.13 25.50
N GLU A 244 -18.46 2.30 25.20
CA GLU A 244 -19.25 3.49 24.83
C GLU A 244 -19.79 3.38 23.40
N LYS A 245 -18.96 2.94 22.46
CA LYS A 245 -19.26 2.96 21.03
C LYS A 245 -18.45 1.91 20.27
N ILE A 246 -19.03 1.39 19.20
CA ILE A 246 -18.36 0.56 18.20
C ILE A 246 -18.37 1.29 16.87
N ILE A 247 -17.20 1.37 16.21
CA ILE A 247 -17.05 1.93 14.86
C ILE A 247 -16.70 0.79 13.93
N ILE A 248 -17.40 0.65 12.81
CA ILE A 248 -17.06 -0.33 11.77
C ILE A 248 -16.69 0.41 10.49
N ILE A 249 -15.51 0.16 9.97
CA ILE A 249 -15.00 0.71 8.71
C ILE A 249 -14.94 -0.42 7.69
N PRO A 250 -15.88 -0.51 6.74
CA PRO A 250 -15.83 -1.51 5.69
C PRO A 250 -14.67 -1.24 4.74
N ARG A 251 -14.01 -2.29 4.27
CA ARG A 251 -12.90 -2.19 3.29
C ARG A 251 -13.34 -1.48 2.01
N HIS A 252 -14.57 -1.67 1.61
CA HIS A 252 -15.18 -1.06 0.44
C HIS A 252 -16.47 -0.36 0.82
N VAL A 253 -16.49 0.95 0.69
CA VAL A 253 -17.60 1.83 1.07
C VAL A 253 -18.96 1.41 0.46
N HIS A 254 -18.96 0.90 -0.78
CA HIS A 254 -20.20 0.46 -1.44
C HIS A 254 -20.92 -0.71 -0.75
N PHE A 255 -20.29 -1.37 0.23
CA PHE A 255 -20.94 -2.39 1.05
C PHE A 255 -21.53 -1.85 2.37
N SER A 256 -21.42 -0.55 2.65
CA SER A 256 -21.89 0.06 3.91
C SER A 256 -23.38 -0.13 4.13
N SER A 257 -24.21 0.06 3.09
CA SER A 257 -25.66 -0.14 3.16
C SER A 257 -26.04 -1.59 3.45
N LYS A 258 -25.31 -2.55 2.86
CA LYS A 258 -25.48 -3.97 3.17
C LYS A 258 -25.14 -4.26 4.63
N LEU A 259 -23.99 -3.78 5.12
CA LEU A 259 -23.59 -3.94 6.52
C LEU A 259 -24.63 -3.31 7.46
N GLN A 260 -25.13 -2.10 7.14
CA GLN A 260 -26.16 -1.43 7.93
C GLN A 260 -27.43 -2.27 8.07
N SER A 261 -27.89 -2.92 6.99
CA SER A 261 -29.09 -3.76 7.02
C SER A 261 -28.91 -5.05 7.83
N MET A 262 -27.68 -5.47 8.12
CA MET A 262 -27.37 -6.66 8.93
C MET A 262 -27.32 -6.37 10.44
N ILE A 263 -27.24 -5.10 10.85
CA ILE A 263 -27.17 -4.69 12.26
C ILE A 263 -28.54 -4.86 12.92
N LYS A 264 -28.60 -5.66 14.00
CA LYS A 264 -29.83 -5.85 14.79
C LYS A 264 -30.24 -4.53 15.48
N GLN A 265 -31.56 -4.28 15.60
CA GLN A 265 -32.10 -3.06 16.18
C GLN A 265 -31.53 -2.70 17.57
N ASN A 266 -31.26 -3.70 18.41
CA ASN A 266 -30.73 -3.50 19.76
C ASN A 266 -29.34 -2.87 19.81
N TYR A 267 -28.59 -2.88 18.71
CA TYR A 267 -27.24 -2.35 18.63
C TYR A 267 -27.11 -1.06 17.80
N VAL A 268 -28.19 -0.62 17.17
CA VAL A 268 -28.18 0.54 16.22
C VAL A 268 -27.63 1.81 16.88
N ASN A 269 -27.92 2.04 18.14
CA ASN A 269 -27.46 3.25 18.87
C ASN A 269 -25.99 3.18 19.33
N LYS A 270 -25.36 1.99 19.28
CA LYS A 270 -23.98 1.78 19.72
C LYS A 270 -23.01 1.52 18.57
N ILE A 271 -23.49 1.11 17.39
CA ILE A 271 -22.68 0.78 16.22
C ILE A 271 -22.78 1.88 15.19
N PHE A 272 -21.62 2.41 14.77
CA PHE A 272 -21.49 3.41 13.72
C PHE A 272 -20.69 2.85 12.55
N ILE A 273 -21.25 2.94 11.36
CA ILE A 273 -20.52 2.61 10.13
C ILE A 273 -19.88 3.89 9.60
N LEU A 274 -18.55 3.88 9.48
CA LEU A 274 -17.80 4.95 8.85
C LEU A 274 -17.63 4.61 7.36
N ASP A 275 -18.40 5.26 6.52
CA ASP A 275 -18.48 5.01 5.08
C ASP A 275 -17.86 6.12 4.21
N LYS A 276 -17.11 7.02 4.83
CA LYS A 276 -16.41 8.10 4.14
C LYS A 276 -14.95 7.79 3.95
N PHE A 277 -14.53 7.89 2.70
CA PHE A 277 -13.13 7.65 2.36
C PHE A 277 -12.20 8.74 2.94
N GLY A 278 -11.13 8.31 3.63
CA GLY A 278 -10.11 9.21 4.18
C GLY A 278 -10.40 9.74 5.59
N GLU A 279 -11.47 9.29 6.25
CA GLU A 279 -11.82 9.67 7.63
C GLU A 279 -11.39 8.62 8.68
N ASN A 280 -10.60 7.61 8.29
CA ASN A 280 -10.16 6.55 9.20
C ASN A 280 -9.39 7.10 10.41
N ASP A 281 -8.62 8.17 10.22
CA ASP A 281 -7.82 8.78 11.29
C ASP A 281 -8.69 9.20 12.47
N SER A 282 -9.85 9.80 12.24
CA SER A 282 -10.78 10.22 13.30
C SER A 282 -11.33 9.05 14.11
N ALA A 283 -11.58 7.90 13.45
CA ALA A 283 -11.98 6.67 14.13
C ALA A 283 -10.85 6.12 15.00
N TYR A 284 -9.63 6.07 14.47
CA TYR A 284 -8.45 5.61 15.23
C TYR A 284 -8.09 6.56 16.39
N GLU A 285 -8.23 7.87 16.21
CA GLU A 285 -8.00 8.84 17.26
C GLU A 285 -8.98 8.67 18.43
N SER A 286 -10.22 8.30 18.17
CA SER A 286 -11.23 8.08 19.19
C SER A 286 -11.16 6.70 19.83
N ALA A 287 -10.76 5.66 19.09
CA ALA A 287 -10.77 4.28 19.54
C ALA A 287 -9.59 3.94 20.44
N LYS A 288 -9.84 3.19 21.52
CA LYS A 288 -8.83 2.60 22.39
C LYS A 288 -8.29 1.29 21.81
N LEU A 289 -9.19 0.51 21.21
CA LEU A 289 -8.92 -0.81 20.65
C LEU A 289 -9.33 -0.82 19.17
N THR A 290 -8.45 -1.36 18.31
CA THR A 290 -8.78 -1.56 16.89
C THR A 290 -8.59 -3.02 16.49
N PHE A 291 -9.62 -3.63 15.94
CA PHE A 291 -9.52 -4.92 15.27
C PHE A 291 -9.31 -4.71 13.78
N MET A 292 -8.22 -5.27 13.25
CA MET A 292 -7.87 -5.13 11.84
C MET A 292 -8.50 -6.25 11.01
N GLY A 293 -9.34 -5.88 10.05
CA GLY A 293 -9.98 -6.80 9.11
C GLY A 293 -9.05 -7.38 8.05
N GLY A 294 -9.61 -8.20 7.16
CA GLY A 294 -8.87 -9.00 6.21
C GLY A 294 -8.02 -10.07 6.90
N SER A 295 -8.34 -10.38 8.16
CA SER A 295 -7.57 -11.27 9.03
C SER A 295 -8.35 -12.45 9.57
N LEU A 296 -9.68 -12.44 9.44
CA LEU A 296 -10.54 -13.59 9.80
C LEU A 296 -10.63 -14.64 8.70
N PHE A 297 -10.33 -14.24 7.45
CA PHE A 297 -10.24 -15.09 6.27
C PHE A 297 -8.94 -14.79 5.51
N GLU A 298 -8.58 -15.60 4.50
CA GLU A 298 -7.31 -15.55 3.77
C GLU A 298 -7.12 -14.30 2.88
N HIS A 299 -7.30 -13.10 3.43
CA HIS A 299 -6.99 -11.84 2.74
C HIS A 299 -5.60 -11.28 3.05
N GLY A 300 -4.91 -11.88 4.06
CA GLY A 300 -3.54 -11.53 4.43
C GLY A 300 -3.39 -10.35 5.37
N GLY A 301 -4.47 -9.89 5.99
CA GLY A 301 -4.48 -8.80 6.97
C GLY A 301 -4.32 -7.40 6.39
N GLN A 302 -4.58 -6.39 7.21
CA GLN A 302 -4.45 -4.97 6.88
C GLN A 302 -3.39 -4.28 7.75
N ASN A 303 -3.07 -3.02 7.43
CA ASN A 303 -1.97 -2.28 8.04
C ASN A 303 -2.21 -1.93 9.53
N PRO A 304 -1.48 -2.52 10.50
CA PRO A 304 -1.65 -2.21 11.92
C PRO A 304 -1.05 -0.88 12.35
N LEU A 305 -0.17 -0.30 11.54
CA LEU A 305 0.60 0.90 11.91
C LEU A 305 -0.26 2.16 11.92
N GLU A 306 -1.32 2.22 11.11
CA GLU A 306 -2.22 3.38 11.09
C GLU A 306 -2.93 3.56 12.45
N PRO A 307 -3.71 2.58 12.97
CA PRO A 307 -4.30 2.72 14.30
C PRO A 307 -3.26 2.81 15.42
N LEU A 308 -2.14 2.08 15.33
CA LEU A 308 -1.06 2.17 16.31
C LEU A 308 -0.50 3.59 16.41
N SER A 309 -0.33 4.29 15.30
CA SER A 309 0.19 5.68 15.27
C SER A 309 -0.73 6.68 15.98
N LYS A 310 -1.98 6.30 16.24
CA LYS A 310 -2.96 7.06 17.02
C LYS A 310 -3.09 6.55 18.46
N GLY A 311 -2.27 5.59 18.88
CA GLY A 311 -2.26 5.03 20.22
C GLY A 311 -3.35 3.99 20.47
N CYS A 312 -3.88 3.31 19.44
CA CYS A 312 -4.77 2.17 19.62
C CYS A 312 -3.95 0.93 19.97
N PHE A 313 -4.49 0.08 20.85
CA PHE A 313 -4.05 -1.31 20.89
C PHE A 313 -4.64 -2.05 19.68
N VAL A 314 -3.83 -2.90 19.03
CA VAL A 314 -4.24 -3.54 17.78
C VAL A 314 -4.50 -5.03 17.97
N LEU A 315 -5.70 -5.49 17.62
CA LEU A 315 -6.04 -6.91 17.49
C LEU A 315 -6.16 -7.30 16.03
N SER A 316 -5.86 -8.56 15.74
CA SER A 316 -6.00 -9.15 14.40
C SER A 316 -6.36 -10.63 14.51
N GLY A 317 -7.07 -11.16 13.51
CA GLY A 317 -7.19 -12.61 13.31
C GLY A 317 -5.88 -13.20 12.78
N GLN A 318 -5.89 -14.51 12.49
CA GLN A 318 -4.70 -15.29 12.16
C GLN A 318 -4.11 -15.02 10.77
N TYR A 319 -4.89 -14.50 9.82
CA TYR A 319 -4.43 -14.31 8.43
C TYR A 319 -3.76 -12.94 8.25
N ILE A 320 -2.47 -12.84 8.62
CA ILE A 320 -1.68 -11.60 8.63
C ILE A 320 -0.50 -11.60 7.65
N ASN A 321 -0.48 -12.49 6.65
CA ASN A 321 0.67 -12.76 5.79
C ASN A 321 1.29 -11.50 5.14
N ASN A 322 0.48 -10.46 4.86
CA ASN A 322 0.98 -9.21 4.29
C ASN A 322 1.77 -8.34 5.29
N PHE A 323 1.64 -8.61 6.60
CA PHE A 323 2.19 -7.82 7.69
C PHE A 323 2.81 -8.68 8.81
N LYS A 324 3.15 -9.94 8.51
CA LYS A 324 3.61 -10.93 9.51
C LYS A 324 4.78 -10.42 10.35
N GLU A 325 5.81 -9.86 9.72
CA GLU A 325 6.98 -9.31 10.44
C GLU A 325 6.55 -8.19 11.40
N ILE A 326 5.73 -7.24 10.92
CA ILE A 326 5.25 -6.11 11.72
C ILE A 326 4.44 -6.61 12.93
N TYR A 327 3.49 -7.54 12.73
CA TYR A 327 2.73 -8.08 13.84
C TYR A 327 3.60 -8.82 14.85
N SER A 328 4.60 -9.59 14.38
CA SER A 328 5.55 -10.27 15.29
C SER A 328 6.32 -9.26 16.15
N GLU A 329 6.81 -8.18 15.57
CA GLU A 329 7.48 -7.11 16.31
C GLU A 329 6.55 -6.44 17.32
N LEU A 330 5.31 -6.11 16.92
CA LEU A 330 4.33 -5.47 17.78
C LEU A 330 3.85 -6.38 18.92
N GLU A 331 3.72 -7.70 18.70
CA GLU A 331 3.41 -8.65 19.77
C GLU A 331 4.54 -8.73 20.81
N ASN A 332 5.80 -8.76 20.37
CA ASN A 332 6.97 -8.75 21.25
C ASN A 332 7.01 -7.50 22.15
N LEU A 333 6.52 -6.36 21.64
CA LEU A 333 6.40 -5.11 22.38
C LEU A 333 5.07 -4.95 23.12
N SER A 334 4.20 -5.97 23.11
CA SER A 334 2.85 -5.90 23.69
C SER A 334 1.99 -4.74 23.18
N LEU A 335 2.18 -4.33 21.91
CA LEU A 335 1.45 -3.27 21.22
C LEU A 335 0.31 -3.81 20.34
N ALA A 336 0.37 -5.09 19.99
CA ALA A 336 -0.66 -5.80 19.25
C ALA A 336 -0.83 -7.23 19.76
N LYS A 337 -1.94 -7.87 19.34
CA LYS A 337 -2.17 -9.30 19.55
C LYS A 337 -2.80 -9.92 18.31
N VAL A 338 -2.18 -11.00 17.83
CA VAL A 338 -2.75 -11.87 16.79
C VAL A 338 -3.49 -13.01 17.48
N LEU A 339 -4.73 -13.23 17.07
CA LEU A 339 -5.58 -14.28 17.60
C LEU A 339 -5.47 -15.51 16.69
N ASN A 340 -5.19 -16.66 17.28
CA ASN A 340 -4.96 -17.89 16.52
C ASN A 340 -6.25 -18.62 16.14
N ASP A 341 -7.39 -18.18 16.68
CA ASP A 341 -8.70 -18.76 16.42
C ASP A 341 -9.68 -17.68 15.93
N ASN A 342 -10.63 -18.10 15.10
CA ASN A 342 -11.73 -17.27 14.63
C ASN A 342 -13.01 -17.45 15.50
N ASN A 343 -12.87 -18.00 16.70
CA ASN A 343 -13.99 -18.15 17.64
C ASN A 343 -14.45 -16.77 18.14
N ALA A 344 -15.72 -16.44 17.86
CA ALA A 344 -16.27 -15.11 18.19
C ALA A 344 -16.26 -14.82 19.69
N GLN A 345 -16.49 -15.84 20.55
CA GLN A 345 -16.48 -15.69 22.00
C GLN A 345 -15.07 -15.42 22.54
N GLU A 346 -14.05 -16.10 22.00
CA GLU A 346 -12.65 -15.87 22.38
C GLU A 346 -12.19 -14.49 21.97
N ILE A 347 -12.48 -14.10 20.72
CA ILE A 347 -12.14 -12.75 20.22
C ILE A 347 -12.80 -11.68 21.09
N SER A 348 -14.07 -11.84 21.43
CA SER A 348 -14.82 -10.89 22.27
C SER A 348 -14.27 -10.85 23.70
N SER A 349 -13.91 -11.99 24.27
CA SER A 349 -13.29 -12.07 25.59
C SER A 349 -11.98 -11.30 25.64
N MET A 350 -11.14 -11.46 24.61
CA MET A 350 -9.89 -10.69 24.51
C MET A 350 -10.15 -9.19 24.31
N MET A 351 -11.14 -8.81 23.50
CA MET A 351 -11.53 -7.40 23.34
C MET A 351 -12.02 -6.79 24.67
N ASN A 352 -12.86 -7.49 25.40
CA ASN A 352 -13.34 -7.03 26.72
C ASN A 352 -12.17 -6.85 27.69
N LYS A 353 -11.22 -7.79 27.72
CA LYS A 353 -10.02 -7.70 28.55
C LYS A 353 -9.20 -6.45 28.20
N TYR A 354 -8.90 -6.20 26.91
CA TYR A 354 -8.06 -5.08 26.51
C TYR A 354 -8.78 -3.73 26.62
N ILE A 355 -10.10 -3.67 26.47
CA ILE A 355 -10.84 -2.41 26.62
C ILE A 355 -10.85 -1.94 28.08
N ASP A 356 -10.84 -2.86 29.04
CA ASP A 356 -10.85 -2.54 30.47
C ASP A 356 -9.42 -2.25 31.02
N MET A 357 -8.38 -2.73 30.34
CA MET A 357 -7.00 -2.47 30.74
C MET A 357 -6.63 -0.98 30.60
N LYS A 358 -5.82 -0.46 31.53
CA LYS A 358 -5.13 0.81 31.34
C LYS A 358 -3.92 0.57 30.42
N ILE A 359 -4.08 0.89 29.14
CA ILE A 359 -3.02 0.80 28.14
C ILE A 359 -2.30 2.15 28.12
N ASN A 360 -1.03 2.18 28.54
CA ASN A 360 -0.19 3.39 28.49
C ASN A 360 1.13 3.05 27.79
N ASN A 361 1.03 2.76 26.48
CA ASN A 361 2.16 2.31 25.67
C ASN A 361 2.70 3.44 24.76
N HIS A 362 2.45 4.70 25.10
CA HIS A 362 2.81 5.81 24.22
C HIS A 362 4.32 5.91 24.00
N GLN A 363 5.12 5.65 25.03
CA GLN A 363 6.58 5.67 24.90
C GLN A 363 7.07 4.54 23.99
N ASP A 364 6.57 3.31 24.19
CA ASP A 364 6.94 2.17 23.37
C ASP A 364 6.53 2.35 21.90
N ILE A 365 5.34 2.92 21.66
CA ILE A 365 4.87 3.28 20.32
C ILE A 365 5.82 4.30 19.69
N GLN A 366 6.16 5.35 20.41
CA GLN A 366 7.03 6.42 19.92
C GLN A 366 8.43 5.89 19.59
N ASP A 367 9.00 5.07 20.46
CA ASP A 367 10.33 4.46 20.27
C ASP A 367 10.32 3.50 19.06
N TYR A 368 9.27 2.70 18.92
CA TYR A 368 9.09 1.81 17.78
C TYR A 368 9.07 2.58 16.46
N PHE A 369 8.27 3.63 16.35
CA PHE A 369 8.20 4.44 15.12
C PHE A 369 9.48 5.21 14.87
N ASN A 370 10.12 5.76 15.89
CA ASN A 370 11.39 6.49 15.77
C ASN A 370 12.50 5.59 15.25
N LEU A 371 12.64 4.38 15.81
CA LEU A 371 13.63 3.39 15.37
C LEU A 371 13.45 3.04 13.88
N ASN A 372 12.22 2.71 13.50
CA ASN A 372 11.92 2.34 12.12
C ASN A 372 12.08 3.51 11.14
N THR A 373 11.67 4.72 11.53
CA THR A 373 11.86 5.92 10.71
C THR A 373 13.35 6.25 10.51
N LYS A 374 14.17 6.04 11.55
CA LYS A 374 15.64 6.20 11.44
C LYS A 374 16.24 5.23 10.43
N GLN A 375 15.76 3.98 10.39
CA GLN A 375 16.19 3.00 9.37
C GLN A 375 15.78 3.44 7.95
N LEU A 376 14.59 4.02 7.77
CA LEU A 376 14.15 4.53 6.48
C LEU A 376 15.06 5.64 5.93
N ARG A 377 15.77 6.37 6.79
CA ARG A 377 16.74 7.40 6.37
C ARG A 377 17.82 6.80 5.47
N LEU A 378 18.27 5.58 5.74
CA LEU A 378 19.25 4.88 4.92
C LEU A 378 18.78 4.65 3.47
N ILE A 379 17.47 4.58 3.24
CA ILE A 379 16.90 4.51 1.87
C ILE A 379 17.17 5.82 1.15
N ILE A 380 16.87 6.95 1.82
CA ILE A 380 17.07 8.30 1.23
C ILE A 380 18.54 8.51 0.90
N ASP A 381 19.43 8.26 1.87
CA ASP A 381 20.87 8.47 1.71
C ASP A 381 21.39 7.68 0.49
N LYS A 382 21.03 6.39 0.35
CA LYS A 382 21.43 5.58 -0.82
C LYS A 382 20.78 6.05 -2.14
N VAL A 383 19.56 6.55 -2.09
CA VAL A 383 18.89 7.11 -3.29
C VAL A 383 19.58 8.39 -3.74
N GLU A 384 20.03 9.22 -2.81
CA GLU A 384 20.73 10.48 -3.14
C GLU A 384 22.15 10.20 -3.68
N GLU A 385 22.87 9.24 -3.11
CA GLU A 385 24.19 8.79 -3.58
C GLU A 385 24.16 8.14 -4.98
N CYS A 386 23.05 7.57 -5.38
CA CYS A 386 22.89 6.89 -6.66
C CYS A 386 22.74 7.85 -7.83
#